data_c9fc3de7acfc31979fe3d8f5a168abe6
#
_entry.id   c9fc3de7acfc31979fe3d8f5a168abe6
#
_cell.length_a   1.000
_cell.length_b   1.000
_cell.length_c   1.000
_cell.angle_alpha   90.00
_cell.angle_beta   90.00
_cell.angle_gamma   90.00
#
_symmetry.space_group_name_H-M   'P 1'
#
loop_
_entity.id
_entity.type
_entity.pdbx_description
1 polymer ?
#
loop_
_entity_poly.entity_id
_entity_poly.type
_entity_poly.pdbx_seq_one_letter_code
_entity_poly.pdbx_strand_id
1 'polypeptide(L)'
;CNDNDRKLQLQKEIDNLEALNSCLDKRQLSYKVSANSMYGAMGVKKGYLPFLQGAMCVTAKGRESIHKASDYLEKECGGTVIYNDTDSAYTYFKCLEGKSMPECWDYVESVAQKIVDAKLFPPPMKLEFEGKIYTKFLILTKKRYVAQASDRDGNVSSKLVKRGIVLQRRDNCQFLRDVY
;
A
#
# COMPACT_ATOMS: atom_id res chain seq x y z
N CYS A 1 25.93 -40.03 -6.15
CA CYS A 1 24.56 -40.29 -6.66
C CYS A 1 23.48 -39.59 -5.81
N ASN A 2 23.56 -39.65 -4.49
CA ASN A 2 22.48 -39.21 -3.61
C ASN A 2 22.22 -37.66 -3.61
N ASP A 3 23.21 -36.84 -3.93
CA ASP A 3 23.12 -35.38 -3.84
C ASP A 3 22.40 -34.76 -5.07
N ASN A 4 22.57 -35.34 -6.25
CA ASN A 4 21.89 -34.91 -7.47
C ASN A 4 20.40 -35.25 -7.45
N ASP A 5 20.03 -36.42 -6.95
CA ASP A 5 18.64 -36.84 -6.84
C ASP A 5 17.89 -35.95 -5.83
N ARG A 6 18.55 -35.62 -4.73
CA ARG A 6 17.99 -34.70 -3.73
C ARG A 6 17.82 -33.26 -4.26
N LYS A 7 18.78 -32.76 -5.03
CA LYS A 7 18.68 -31.47 -5.71
C LYS A 7 17.50 -31.45 -6.69
N LEU A 8 17.34 -32.52 -7.47
CA LEU A 8 16.22 -32.60 -8.42
C LEU A 8 14.86 -32.67 -7.72
N GLN A 9 14.77 -33.38 -6.58
CA GLN A 9 13.55 -33.39 -5.77
C GLN A 9 13.22 -32.02 -5.20
N LEU A 10 14.20 -31.33 -4.62
CA LEU A 10 14.02 -29.99 -4.08
C LEU A 10 13.62 -28.97 -5.18
N GLN A 11 14.23 -29.07 -6.36
CA GLN A 11 13.84 -28.21 -7.46
C GLN A 11 12.38 -28.41 -7.88
N LYS A 12 11.92 -29.65 -7.97
CA LYS A 12 10.51 -29.94 -8.26
C LYS A 12 9.57 -29.42 -7.19
N GLU A 13 9.98 -29.49 -5.92
CA GLU A 13 9.18 -28.94 -4.82
C GLU A 13 9.11 -27.41 -4.87
N ILE A 14 10.21 -26.75 -5.18
CA ILE A 14 10.25 -25.28 -5.41
C ILE A 14 9.32 -24.90 -6.56
N ASP A 15 9.43 -25.58 -7.72
CA ASP A 15 8.61 -25.30 -8.89
C ASP A 15 7.11 -25.46 -8.59
N ASN A 16 6.75 -26.51 -7.80
CA ASN A 16 5.36 -26.73 -7.38
C ASN A 16 4.88 -25.62 -6.41
N LEU A 17 5.71 -25.20 -5.47
CA LEU A 17 5.37 -24.13 -4.53
C LEU A 17 5.23 -22.76 -5.24
N GLU A 18 6.10 -22.48 -6.20
CA GLU A 18 6.01 -21.28 -7.03
C GLU A 18 4.73 -21.27 -7.89
N ALA A 19 4.38 -22.41 -8.49
CA ALA A 19 3.14 -22.56 -9.24
C ALA A 19 1.91 -22.36 -8.35
N LEU A 20 1.91 -22.95 -7.14
CA LEU A 20 0.84 -22.79 -6.16
C LEU A 20 0.72 -21.34 -5.72
N ASN A 21 1.83 -20.69 -5.38
CA ASN A 21 1.86 -19.28 -4.99
C ASN A 21 1.30 -18.38 -6.09
N SER A 22 1.73 -18.58 -7.34
CA SER A 22 1.20 -17.85 -8.48
C SER A 22 -0.32 -18.07 -8.68
N CYS A 23 -0.81 -19.27 -8.43
CA CYS A 23 -2.24 -19.58 -8.50
C CYS A 23 -3.02 -18.85 -7.39
N LEU A 24 -2.52 -18.88 -6.17
CA LEU A 24 -3.12 -18.19 -5.02
C LEU A 24 -3.15 -16.67 -5.20
N ASP A 25 -2.08 -16.08 -5.73
CA ASP A 25 -2.02 -14.65 -6.04
C ASP A 25 -3.08 -14.24 -7.07
N LYS A 26 -3.21 -15.01 -8.14
CA LYS A 26 -4.25 -14.75 -9.16
C LYS A 26 -5.65 -14.91 -8.59
N ARG A 27 -5.86 -15.89 -7.71
CA ARG A 27 -7.15 -16.12 -7.05
C ARG A 27 -7.51 -14.98 -6.11
N GLN A 28 -6.55 -14.50 -5.30
CA GLN A 28 -6.71 -13.34 -4.43
C GLN A 28 -7.07 -12.10 -5.25
N LEU A 29 -6.34 -11.84 -6.34
CA LEU A 29 -6.60 -10.72 -7.23
C LEU A 29 -8.01 -10.78 -7.84
N SER A 30 -8.46 -11.96 -8.25
CA SER A 30 -9.82 -12.17 -8.79
C SER A 30 -10.90 -11.76 -7.79
N TYR A 31 -10.78 -12.18 -6.52
CA TYR A 31 -11.72 -11.77 -5.47
C TYR A 31 -11.69 -10.26 -5.22
N LYS A 32 -10.49 -9.66 -5.18
CA LYS A 32 -10.32 -8.20 -5.01
C LYS A 32 -10.96 -7.43 -6.15
N VAL A 33 -10.77 -7.86 -7.39
CA VAL A 33 -11.38 -7.24 -8.58
C VAL A 33 -12.89 -7.38 -8.54
N SER A 34 -13.43 -8.54 -8.19
CA SER A 34 -14.87 -8.77 -8.08
C SER A 34 -15.53 -7.89 -7.03
N ALA A 35 -14.93 -7.78 -5.84
CA ALA A 35 -15.43 -6.91 -4.78
C ALA A 35 -15.41 -5.42 -5.17
N ASN A 36 -14.32 -4.95 -5.78
CA ASN A 36 -14.21 -3.57 -6.26
C ASN A 36 -15.19 -3.28 -7.41
N SER A 37 -15.44 -4.24 -8.29
CA SER A 37 -16.42 -4.11 -9.38
C SER A 37 -17.84 -4.00 -8.86
N MET A 38 -18.19 -4.72 -7.80
CA MET A 38 -19.50 -4.62 -7.16
C MET A 38 -19.72 -3.21 -6.58
N TYR A 39 -18.74 -2.67 -5.84
CA TYR A 39 -18.80 -1.30 -5.36
C TYR A 39 -18.92 -0.28 -6.51
N GLY A 40 -18.13 -0.46 -7.57
CA GLY A 40 -18.19 0.37 -8.77
C GLY A 40 -19.57 0.34 -9.45
N ALA A 41 -20.17 -0.84 -9.57
CA ALA A 41 -21.49 -1.03 -10.16
C ALA A 41 -22.61 -0.37 -9.34
N MET A 42 -22.49 -0.33 -8.01
CA MET A 42 -23.45 0.40 -7.15
C MET A 42 -23.36 1.92 -7.31
N GLY A 43 -22.18 2.46 -7.62
CA GLY A 43 -21.94 3.90 -7.70
C GLY A 43 -22.37 4.59 -8.99
N VAL A 44 -22.79 3.84 -10.00
CA VAL A 44 -23.24 4.41 -11.28
C VAL A 44 -24.72 4.74 -11.29
N LYS A 45 -25.11 5.82 -11.99
CA LYS A 45 -26.51 6.24 -12.09
C LYS A 45 -27.37 5.28 -12.94
N LYS A 46 -26.78 4.67 -13.94
CA LYS A 46 -27.42 3.71 -14.84
C LYS A 46 -26.53 2.47 -14.96
N GLY A 47 -27.06 1.28 -14.71
CA GLY A 47 -26.32 0.03 -14.75
C GLY A 47 -27.17 -1.13 -14.26
N TYR A 48 -26.54 -2.29 -14.03
CA TYR A 48 -27.24 -3.49 -13.57
C TYR A 48 -27.55 -3.49 -12.07
N LEU A 49 -26.81 -2.70 -11.27
CA LEU A 49 -26.94 -2.65 -9.80
C LEU A 49 -26.77 -1.23 -9.25
N PRO A 50 -27.60 -0.25 -9.69
CA PRO A 50 -27.49 1.11 -9.18
C PRO A 50 -28.00 1.18 -7.72
N PHE A 51 -27.09 1.40 -6.78
CA PHE A 51 -27.40 1.57 -5.36
C PHE A 51 -26.46 2.62 -4.75
N LEU A 52 -26.71 3.87 -5.11
CA LEU A 52 -25.85 5.00 -4.73
C LEU A 52 -25.69 5.15 -3.21
N GLN A 53 -26.75 4.91 -2.43
CA GLN A 53 -26.70 4.99 -0.97
C GLN A 53 -25.68 3.98 -0.40
N GLY A 54 -25.67 2.75 -0.92
CA GLY A 54 -24.68 1.75 -0.52
C GLY A 54 -23.26 2.19 -0.86
N ALA A 55 -23.01 2.70 -2.06
CA ALA A 55 -21.70 3.23 -2.46
C ALA A 55 -21.27 4.42 -1.58
N MET A 56 -22.20 5.30 -1.19
CA MET A 56 -21.93 6.40 -0.27
C MET A 56 -21.56 5.90 1.13
N CYS A 57 -22.23 4.88 1.63
CA CYS A 57 -21.90 4.26 2.93
C CYS A 57 -20.48 3.66 2.93
N VAL A 58 -20.09 2.98 1.85
CA VAL A 58 -18.72 2.42 1.72
C VAL A 58 -17.67 3.54 1.79
N THR A 59 -17.86 4.62 1.04
CA THR A 59 -16.92 5.75 1.06
C THR A 59 -16.92 6.52 2.39
N ALA A 60 -18.10 6.65 3.03
CA ALA A 60 -18.20 7.25 4.36
C ALA A 60 -17.44 6.43 5.40
N LYS A 61 -17.59 5.09 5.37
CA LYS A 61 -16.86 4.19 6.25
C LYS A 61 -15.36 4.21 6.01
N GLY A 62 -14.95 4.30 4.74
CA GLY A 62 -13.53 4.48 4.39
C GLY A 62 -12.95 5.76 4.99
N ARG A 63 -13.66 6.89 4.87
CA ARG A 63 -13.23 8.16 5.49
C ARG A 63 -13.14 8.06 7.01
N GLU A 64 -14.14 7.50 7.66
CA GLU A 64 -14.12 7.28 9.12
C GLU A 64 -12.90 6.44 9.52
N SER A 65 -12.62 5.36 8.78
CA SER A 65 -11.51 4.46 9.07
C SER A 65 -10.16 5.15 8.94
N ILE A 66 -9.93 5.91 7.87
CA ILE A 66 -8.64 6.62 7.70
C ILE A 66 -8.47 7.74 8.75
N HIS A 67 -9.55 8.43 9.16
CA HIS A 67 -9.48 9.40 10.23
C HIS A 67 -9.13 8.74 11.56
N LYS A 68 -9.75 7.61 11.90
CA LYS A 68 -9.39 6.83 13.10
C LYS A 68 -7.92 6.44 13.11
N ALA A 69 -7.40 5.96 11.96
CA ALA A 69 -6.00 5.60 11.83
C ALA A 69 -5.08 6.81 12.04
N SER A 70 -5.40 7.94 11.40
CA SER A 70 -4.64 9.17 11.52
C SER A 70 -4.61 9.70 12.96
N ASP A 71 -5.76 9.74 13.60
CA ASP A 71 -5.90 10.16 15.00
C ASP A 71 -5.06 9.29 15.96
N TYR A 72 -5.07 7.97 15.73
CA TYR A 72 -4.27 7.05 16.55
C TYR A 72 -2.76 7.24 16.32
N LEU A 73 -2.34 7.38 15.05
CA LEU A 73 -0.95 7.63 14.71
C LEU A 73 -0.42 8.93 15.33
N GLU A 74 -1.24 9.98 15.38
CA GLU A 74 -0.85 11.27 15.96
C GLU A 74 -0.87 11.24 17.48
N LYS A 75 -1.94 10.74 18.10
CA LYS A 75 -2.14 10.82 19.55
C LYS A 75 -1.37 9.76 20.33
N GLU A 76 -1.33 8.51 19.82
CA GLU A 76 -0.77 7.37 20.55
C GLU A 76 0.65 7.00 20.08
N CYS A 77 0.98 7.30 18.83
CA CYS A 77 2.28 6.94 18.27
C CYS A 77 3.23 8.14 18.08
N GLY A 78 2.77 9.37 18.35
CA GLY A 78 3.59 10.59 18.24
C GLY A 78 4.02 10.91 16.80
N GLY A 79 3.29 10.42 15.81
CA GLY A 79 3.49 10.73 14.40
C GLY A 79 2.81 12.03 14.00
N THR A 80 3.15 12.54 12.84
CA THR A 80 2.43 13.64 12.17
C THR A 80 1.99 13.12 10.82
N VAL A 81 0.67 13.05 10.60
CA VAL A 81 0.13 12.59 9.30
C VAL A 81 0.24 13.73 8.30
N ILE A 82 1.14 13.59 7.33
CA ILE A 82 1.42 14.61 6.31
C ILE A 82 0.52 14.50 5.09
N TYR A 83 0.02 13.29 4.80
CA TYR A 83 -0.86 13.08 3.64
C TYR A 83 -1.68 11.80 3.79
N ASN A 84 -2.95 11.87 3.40
CA ASN A 84 -3.84 10.72 3.30
C ASN A 84 -4.29 10.54 1.84
N ASP A 85 -4.25 9.31 1.34
CA ASP A 85 -4.81 8.99 0.04
C ASP A 85 -5.72 7.75 0.12
N THR A 86 -7.00 7.98 0.11
CA THR A 86 -8.09 6.98 0.11
C THR A 86 -8.04 6.02 1.32
N ASP A 87 -7.06 5.13 1.37
CA ASP A 87 -6.84 4.06 2.35
C ASP A 87 -5.41 4.03 2.92
N SER A 88 -4.60 5.03 2.58
CA SER A 88 -3.20 5.13 3.01
C SER A 88 -2.97 6.39 3.82
N ALA A 89 -2.17 6.28 4.90
CA ALA A 89 -1.69 7.40 5.70
C ALA A 89 -0.17 7.50 5.60
N TYR A 90 0.33 8.64 5.17
CA TYR A 90 1.76 8.97 5.12
C TYR A 90 2.11 9.75 6.37
N THR A 91 2.89 9.13 7.23
CA THR A 91 3.17 9.65 8.57
C THR A 91 4.65 9.94 8.73
N TYR A 92 4.96 11.11 9.24
CA TYR A 92 6.29 11.52 9.62
C TYR A 92 6.48 11.35 11.14
N PHE A 93 7.61 10.77 11.52
CA PHE A 93 7.97 10.56 12.91
C PHE A 93 9.24 11.37 13.24
N LYS A 94 9.09 12.46 13.97
CA LYS A 94 10.22 13.30 14.37
C LYS A 94 11.28 12.55 15.20
N CYS A 95 10.86 11.54 15.97
CA CYS A 95 11.77 10.72 16.78
C CYS A 95 12.72 9.84 15.94
N LEU A 96 12.51 9.74 14.63
CA LEU A 96 13.35 8.98 13.70
C LEU A 96 14.40 9.83 12.99
N GLU A 97 14.40 11.15 13.19
CA GLU A 97 15.43 12.03 12.63
C GLU A 97 16.82 11.64 13.13
N GLY A 98 17.74 11.44 12.21
CA GLY A 98 19.12 11.07 12.51
C GLY A 98 19.34 9.61 12.90
N LYS A 99 18.31 8.78 12.93
CA LYS A 99 18.46 7.34 13.17
C LYS A 99 18.86 6.58 11.89
N SER A 100 19.45 5.41 12.09
CA SER A 100 19.77 4.51 11.00
C SER A 100 18.49 3.94 10.36
N MET A 101 18.56 3.53 9.10
CA MET A 101 17.39 3.00 8.40
C MET A 101 16.83 1.71 9.04
N PRO A 102 17.64 0.73 9.48
CA PRO A 102 17.15 -0.44 10.22
C PRO A 102 16.34 -0.05 11.47
N GLU A 103 16.83 0.92 12.26
CA GLU A 103 16.10 1.40 13.45
C GLU A 103 14.77 2.05 13.08
N CYS A 104 14.73 2.77 11.96
CA CYS A 104 13.48 3.34 11.44
C CYS A 104 12.49 2.25 11.06
N TRP A 105 12.95 1.18 10.42
CA TRP A 105 12.11 0.04 10.04
C TRP A 105 11.55 -0.68 11.26
N ASP A 106 12.40 -1.02 12.24
CA ASP A 106 12.00 -1.68 13.48
C ASP A 106 10.96 -0.85 14.25
N TYR A 107 11.15 0.47 14.29
CA TYR A 107 10.19 1.36 14.92
C TYR A 107 8.83 1.36 14.19
N VAL A 108 8.82 1.52 12.87
CA VAL A 108 7.58 1.56 12.08
C VAL A 108 6.85 0.22 12.14
N GLU A 109 7.55 -0.91 12.12
CA GLU A 109 6.98 -2.24 12.33
C GLU A 109 6.35 -2.35 13.73
N SER A 110 6.99 -1.82 14.76
CA SER A 110 6.43 -1.79 16.12
C SER A 110 5.16 -0.94 16.20
N VAL A 111 5.11 0.18 15.49
CA VAL A 111 3.91 1.05 15.39
C VAL A 111 2.79 0.31 14.66
N ALA A 112 3.10 -0.35 13.55
CA ALA A 112 2.12 -1.16 12.82
C ALA A 112 1.52 -2.26 13.70
N GLN A 113 2.35 -2.96 14.49
CA GLN A 113 1.88 -3.97 15.43
C GLN A 113 0.99 -3.37 16.52
N LYS A 114 1.33 -2.21 17.09
CA LYS A 114 0.48 -1.50 18.06
C LYS A 114 -0.91 -1.19 17.52
N ILE A 115 -1.00 -0.78 16.24
CA ILE A 115 -2.29 -0.51 15.58
C ILE A 115 -3.14 -1.78 15.47
N VAL A 116 -2.51 -2.91 15.13
CA VAL A 116 -3.18 -4.21 15.07
C VAL A 116 -3.67 -4.63 16.46
N ASP A 117 -2.82 -4.52 17.48
CA ASP A 117 -3.14 -4.92 18.88
C ASP A 117 -4.23 -4.03 19.48
N ALA A 118 -4.29 -2.75 19.12
CA ALA A 118 -5.33 -1.82 19.54
C ALA A 118 -6.72 -2.15 18.96
N LYS A 119 -6.81 -3.10 18.00
CA LYS A 119 -8.07 -3.53 17.37
C LYS A 119 -8.91 -2.36 16.86
N LEU A 120 -8.26 -1.37 16.25
CA LEU A 120 -8.89 -0.15 15.73
C LEU A 120 -10.01 -0.44 14.72
N PHE A 121 -9.90 -1.55 14.00
CA PHE A 121 -10.82 -1.95 12.96
C PHE A 121 -11.46 -3.30 13.28
N PRO A 122 -12.76 -3.47 12.96
CA PRO A 122 -13.40 -4.77 13.06
C PRO A 122 -12.82 -5.74 12.02
N PRO A 123 -12.59 -7.02 12.37
CA PRO A 123 -12.19 -8.02 11.39
C PRO A 123 -13.19 -8.10 10.21
N PRO A 124 -12.73 -8.29 8.97
CA PRO A 124 -11.35 -8.59 8.54
C PRO A 124 -10.51 -7.35 8.18
N MET A 125 -10.97 -6.13 8.51
CA MET A 125 -10.25 -4.90 8.21
C MET A 125 -8.99 -4.79 9.08
N LYS A 126 -7.88 -4.42 8.46
CA LYS A 126 -6.61 -4.14 9.14
C LYS A 126 -5.85 -3.04 8.41
N LEU A 127 -5.05 -2.30 9.16
CA LEU A 127 -4.06 -1.38 8.62
C LEU A 127 -2.68 -2.04 8.72
N GLU A 128 -1.97 -2.09 7.62
CA GLU A 128 -0.65 -2.72 7.53
C GLU A 128 0.41 -1.71 7.09
N PHE A 129 1.64 -1.94 7.50
CA PHE A 129 2.78 -1.23 6.93
C PHE A 129 3.08 -1.80 5.54
N GLU A 130 3.09 -0.94 4.51
CA GLU A 130 3.33 -1.36 3.11
C GLU A 130 4.79 -1.76 2.81
N GLY A 131 5.67 -1.83 3.82
CA GLY A 131 7.07 -2.17 3.61
C GLY A 131 7.83 -1.13 2.78
N LYS A 132 7.56 0.16 3.01
CA LYS A 132 8.24 1.28 2.33
C LYS A 132 8.44 2.44 3.26
N ILE A 133 9.69 2.88 3.38
CA ILE A 133 10.03 4.14 4.03
C ILE A 133 10.51 5.11 2.95
N TYR A 134 9.98 6.32 2.98
CA TYR A 134 10.34 7.37 2.03
C TYR A 134 11.34 8.32 2.65
N THR A 135 12.53 8.40 2.07
CA THR A 135 13.58 9.36 2.48
C THR A 135 13.31 10.77 1.98
N LYS A 136 12.59 10.87 0.85
CA LYS A 136 12.16 12.15 0.27
C LYS A 136 10.72 11.99 -0.20
N PHE A 137 9.89 12.96 0.13
CA PHE A 137 8.49 12.97 -0.26
C PHE A 137 8.07 14.38 -0.68
N LEU A 138 7.66 14.53 -1.94
CA LEU A 138 7.21 15.79 -2.53
C LEU A 138 5.76 15.67 -2.97
N ILE A 139 4.87 16.41 -2.35
CA ILE A 139 3.46 16.50 -2.73
C ILE A 139 3.29 17.73 -3.62
N LEU A 140 2.77 17.54 -4.82
CA LEU A 140 2.42 18.64 -5.71
C LEU A 140 0.97 19.06 -5.51
N THR A 141 0.05 18.11 -5.57
CA THR A 141 -1.38 18.30 -5.30
C THR A 141 -1.97 16.96 -4.84
N LYS A 142 -3.27 16.97 -4.48
CA LYS A 142 -4.00 15.74 -4.16
C LYS A 142 -3.82 14.69 -5.26
N LYS A 143 -3.39 13.49 -4.89
CA LYS A 143 -3.07 12.34 -5.77
C LYS A 143 -1.91 12.57 -6.76
N ARG A 144 -1.11 13.62 -6.54
CA ARG A 144 0.06 13.92 -7.36
C ARG A 144 1.28 14.12 -6.48
N TYR A 145 2.14 13.13 -6.41
CA TYR A 145 3.34 13.18 -5.59
C TYR A 145 4.49 12.37 -6.19
N VAL A 146 5.68 12.70 -5.74
CA VAL A 146 6.93 11.99 -6.04
C VAL A 146 7.59 11.63 -4.74
N ALA A 147 8.07 10.41 -4.63
CA ALA A 147 8.75 9.95 -3.42
C ALA A 147 9.96 9.09 -3.77
N GLN A 148 10.93 9.07 -2.91
CA GLN A 148 12.10 8.22 -3.00
C GLN A 148 12.07 7.22 -1.86
N ALA A 149 11.93 5.93 -2.20
CA ALA A 149 11.87 4.86 -1.23
C ALA A 149 13.28 4.36 -0.87
N SER A 150 13.42 3.90 0.35
CA SER A 150 14.58 3.15 0.82
C SER A 150 14.16 1.75 1.27
N ASP A 151 15.07 0.80 1.15
CA ASP A 151 14.94 -0.53 1.75
C ASP A 151 15.42 -0.53 3.22
N ARG A 152 15.34 -1.70 3.87
CA ARG A 152 15.73 -1.86 5.28
C ARG A 152 17.23 -1.63 5.49
N ASP A 153 18.05 -1.95 4.50
CA ASP A 153 19.51 -1.82 4.57
C ASP A 153 20.00 -0.37 4.34
N GLY A 154 19.08 0.53 4.05
CA GLY A 154 19.38 1.93 3.80
C GLY A 154 19.73 2.24 2.34
N ASN A 155 19.62 1.26 1.43
CA ASN A 155 19.83 1.54 0.03
C ASN A 155 18.64 2.33 -0.52
N VAL A 156 18.95 3.49 -1.03
CA VAL A 156 17.94 4.39 -1.60
C VAL A 156 17.67 3.95 -3.03
N SER A 157 16.39 3.70 -3.35
CA SER A 157 15.99 3.33 -4.70
C SER A 157 16.33 4.43 -5.70
N SER A 158 17.05 4.09 -6.77
CA SER A 158 17.28 4.98 -7.90
C SER A 158 15.98 5.32 -8.65
N LYS A 159 14.98 4.44 -8.56
CA LYS A 159 13.68 4.61 -9.20
C LYS A 159 12.74 5.35 -8.27
N LEU A 160 12.36 6.58 -8.67
CA LEU A 160 11.37 7.36 -7.94
C LEU A 160 9.97 6.74 -8.05
N VAL A 161 9.27 6.72 -6.93
CA VAL A 161 7.82 6.44 -6.88
C VAL A 161 7.10 7.70 -7.37
N LYS A 162 6.42 7.59 -8.48
CA LYS A 162 5.71 8.70 -9.13
C LYS A 162 4.23 8.37 -9.19
N ARG A 163 3.36 9.24 -8.68
CA ARG A 163 1.91 9.06 -8.69
C ARG A 163 1.20 10.27 -9.28
N GLY A 164 0.27 10.03 -10.21
CA GLY A 164 -0.61 11.04 -10.80
C GLY A 164 0.05 12.18 -11.56
N ILE A 165 1.37 12.18 -11.69
CA ILE A 165 2.13 13.19 -12.43
C ILE A 165 2.14 12.89 -13.94
N VAL A 166 2.43 13.91 -14.75
CA VAL A 166 2.42 13.84 -16.21
C VAL A 166 3.23 12.67 -16.77
N LEU A 167 4.40 12.42 -16.19
CA LEU A 167 5.31 11.33 -16.59
C LEU A 167 4.74 9.91 -16.45
N GLN A 168 3.70 9.73 -15.62
CA GLN A 168 3.08 8.42 -15.35
C GLN A 168 1.71 8.24 -16.02
N ARG A 169 1.11 9.31 -16.51
CA ARG A 169 -0.21 9.25 -17.11
C ARG A 169 -0.14 8.64 -18.50
N ARG A 170 -0.99 7.66 -18.76
CA ARG A 170 -1.06 6.95 -20.05
C ARG A 170 -1.71 7.77 -21.16
N ASP A 171 -2.44 8.81 -20.79
CA ASP A 171 -3.12 9.75 -21.68
C ASP A 171 -2.19 10.85 -22.23
N ASN A 172 -0.93 10.92 -21.78
CA ASN A 172 0.06 11.85 -22.29
C ASN A 172 0.89 11.22 -23.43
N CYS A 173 1.16 12.01 -24.47
CA CYS A 173 2.02 11.59 -25.57
C CYS A 173 3.49 11.43 -25.12
N GLN A 174 4.27 10.69 -25.89
CA GLN A 174 5.67 10.42 -25.58
C GLN A 174 6.49 11.72 -25.48
N PHE A 175 6.27 12.67 -26.37
CA PHE A 175 6.94 13.97 -26.34
C PHE A 175 6.84 14.67 -24.98
N LEU A 176 5.63 14.71 -24.37
CA LEU A 176 5.47 15.32 -23.06
C LEU A 176 6.22 14.56 -21.94
N ARG A 177 6.39 13.24 -22.09
CA ARG A 177 7.15 12.44 -21.13
C ARG A 177 8.66 12.64 -21.23
N ASP A 178 9.14 13.00 -22.42
CA ASP A 178 10.57 13.20 -22.70
C ASP A 178 11.03 14.62 -22.35
N VAL A 179 10.10 15.60 -22.38
CA VAL A 179 10.38 17.01 -22.05
C VAL A 179 10.29 17.30 -20.56
N TYR A 180 9.48 16.57 -19.80
CA TYR A 180 9.32 16.72 -18.35
C TYR A 180 10.10 15.65 -17.57
#